data_fceb3c5be1afd8dd33be8b195f35e958
#
_entry.id   fceb3c5be1afd8dd33be8b195f35e958
#
_cell.length_a   1.000
_cell.length_b   1.000
_cell.length_c   1.000
_cell.angle_alpha   90.00
_cell.angle_beta   90.00
_cell.angle_gamma   90.00
#
_symmetry.space_group_name_H-M   'P 1'
#
loop_
_entity.id
_entity.type
_entity.pdbx_description
1 polymer ?
#
loop_
_entity_poly.entity_id
_entity_poly.type
_entity_poly.pdbx_seq_one_letter_code
_entity_poly.pdbx_strand_id
1 'polypeptide(L)'
;MEYTLEQLKKMMDANGGSLDLCGTPITSLPDGLTVGGALYLRDTPITSLPDGLTVGGSLVLSGAPIKSLPDGLTVGGSLDLCGTPITSLPDGLTVGGSLDLSGTPIKSLPDGLTVGGWLDLRGTQIKSLPDGLTVGDIIFSNGKITNPTAYQELRNGDYVDGKYLFCDGILTHVKRKKQIGNYTYYIGRIKGKNVIYDGENYAHCKSLKDGINDLEFKQAKERGAEQYKGYKLDTVVTYDDAITMYRIITGACKAGTEQFISSLREVKDKYTVREIIDITKGQYRAEVFRAFFDKEL
;
A
#
# COMPACT_ATOMS: atom_id res chain seq x y z
N MET A 1 2.31 36.95 9.36
CA MET A 1 3.74 37.09 9.01
C MET A 1 3.98 36.28 7.76
N GLU A 2 4.70 36.85 6.81
CA GLU A 2 5.01 36.15 5.55
C GLU A 2 6.55 35.97 5.48
N TYR A 3 6.97 34.79 5.05
CA TYR A 3 8.36 34.49 4.78
C TYR A 3 8.60 34.47 3.26
N THR A 4 9.73 34.97 2.82
CA THR A 4 10.15 34.80 1.42
C THR A 4 10.61 33.38 1.19
N LEU A 5 10.55 32.90 -0.07
CA LEU A 5 11.05 31.58 -0.46
C LEU A 5 12.54 31.39 -0.06
N GLU A 6 13.34 32.44 -0.15
CA GLU A 6 14.75 32.42 0.20
C GLU A 6 14.98 32.24 1.72
N GLN A 7 14.16 32.90 2.55
CA GLN A 7 14.19 32.73 4.00
C GLN A 7 13.83 31.30 4.40
N LEU A 8 12.78 30.73 3.81
CA LEU A 8 12.37 29.35 4.07
C LEU A 8 13.43 28.34 3.61
N LYS A 9 14.05 28.55 2.44
CA LYS A 9 15.17 27.72 1.97
C LYS A 9 16.33 27.71 2.95
N LYS A 10 16.72 28.86 3.45
CA LYS A 10 17.80 28.96 4.45
C LYS A 10 17.46 28.25 5.75
N MET A 11 16.18 28.26 6.18
CA MET A 11 15.74 27.51 7.35
C MET A 11 15.78 26.01 7.10
N MET A 12 15.38 25.54 5.91
CA MET A 12 15.46 24.14 5.50
C MET A 12 16.91 23.63 5.43
N ASP A 13 17.83 24.41 4.87
CA ASP A 13 19.25 24.06 4.79
C ASP A 13 19.86 23.82 6.17
N ALA A 14 19.45 24.59 7.16
CA ALA A 14 19.87 24.43 8.54
C ALA A 14 19.26 23.21 9.25
N ASN A 15 18.14 22.65 8.75
CA ASN A 15 17.34 21.60 9.38
C ASN A 15 17.22 20.32 8.51
N GLY A 16 18.21 20.01 7.70
CA GLY A 16 18.22 18.77 6.89
C GLY A 16 17.03 18.66 5.91
N GLY A 17 16.60 19.78 5.35
CA GLY A 17 15.51 19.86 4.39
C GLY A 17 14.11 19.95 4.99
N SER A 18 13.97 19.92 6.31
CA SER A 18 12.69 20.06 7.03
C SER A 18 12.44 21.50 7.45
N LEU A 19 11.15 21.86 7.57
CA LEU A 19 10.71 23.20 7.94
C LEU A 19 9.74 23.14 9.11
N ASP A 20 10.13 23.64 10.27
CA ASP A 20 9.28 23.74 11.45
C ASP A 20 8.81 25.20 11.64
N LEU A 21 7.49 25.37 11.50
CA LEU A 21 6.81 26.64 11.68
C LEU A 21 5.64 26.53 12.70
N CYS A 22 5.64 25.46 13.53
CA CYS A 22 4.58 25.25 14.52
C CYS A 22 4.39 26.48 15.42
N GLY A 23 3.13 26.85 15.66
CA GLY A 23 2.73 27.97 16.52
C GLY A 23 3.22 29.37 16.05
N THR A 24 3.83 29.46 14.86
CA THR A 24 4.23 30.77 14.32
C THR A 24 3.02 31.51 13.75
N PRO A 25 3.03 32.84 13.68
CA PRO A 25 1.93 33.61 13.12
C PRO A 25 1.96 33.67 11.58
N ILE A 26 2.42 32.57 10.93
CA ILE A 26 2.44 32.50 9.47
C ILE A 26 1.02 32.33 8.93
N THR A 27 0.66 33.09 7.90
CA THR A 27 -0.66 33.09 7.28
C THR A 27 -0.67 32.49 5.88
N SER A 28 0.48 32.45 5.21
CA SER A 28 0.63 31.89 3.86
C SER A 28 2.04 31.35 3.63
N LEU A 29 2.17 30.44 2.69
CA LEU A 29 3.44 29.96 2.14
C LEU A 29 3.60 30.50 0.72
N PRO A 30 4.84 30.80 0.26
CA PRO A 30 5.08 31.26 -1.10
C PRO A 30 4.85 30.17 -2.13
N ASP A 31 4.42 30.56 -3.32
CA ASP A 31 4.28 29.68 -4.47
C ASP A 31 5.63 29.03 -4.84
N GLY A 32 5.53 27.79 -5.36
CA GLY A 32 6.71 27.02 -5.77
C GLY A 32 7.55 26.49 -4.60
N LEU A 33 7.06 26.54 -3.36
CA LEU A 33 7.75 25.95 -2.23
C LEU A 33 7.82 24.44 -2.39
N THR A 34 9.04 23.89 -2.25
CA THR A 34 9.31 22.46 -2.16
C THR A 34 10.08 22.19 -0.88
N VAL A 35 9.58 21.28 -0.05
CA VAL A 35 10.20 20.86 1.21
C VAL A 35 10.68 19.44 1.06
N GLY A 36 12.00 19.22 1.07
CA GLY A 36 12.59 17.89 0.89
C GLY A 36 12.36 16.96 2.07
N GLY A 37 12.33 17.50 3.29
CA GLY A 37 12.00 16.80 4.53
C GLY A 37 10.54 16.99 4.95
N ALA A 38 10.29 17.10 6.26
CA ALA A 38 8.97 17.33 6.82
C ALA A 38 8.62 18.82 6.91
N LEU A 39 7.33 19.14 6.78
CA LEU A 39 6.77 20.47 6.97
C LEU A 39 5.81 20.46 8.15
N TYR A 40 6.14 21.20 9.20
CA TYR A 40 5.33 21.30 10.41
C TYR A 40 4.67 22.68 10.46
N LEU A 41 3.32 22.69 10.45
CA LEU A 41 2.47 23.87 10.49
C LEU A 41 1.38 23.78 11.58
N ARG A 42 1.62 22.94 12.59
CA ARG A 42 0.67 22.77 13.70
C ARG A 42 0.38 24.09 14.39
N ASP A 43 -0.91 24.32 14.69
CA ASP A 43 -1.39 25.50 15.42
C ASP A 43 -0.97 26.84 14.79
N THR A 44 -0.78 26.87 13.46
CA THR A 44 -0.56 28.11 12.71
C THR A 44 -1.88 28.69 12.21
N PRO A 45 -1.99 30.02 11.96
CA PRO A 45 -3.17 30.63 11.38
C PRO A 45 -3.26 30.47 9.85
N ILE A 46 -2.56 29.50 9.26
CA ILE A 46 -2.57 29.26 7.81
C ILE A 46 -3.94 28.75 7.36
N THR A 47 -4.49 29.33 6.31
CA THR A 47 -5.82 28.97 5.80
C THR A 47 -5.80 28.24 4.46
N SER A 48 -4.67 28.31 3.74
CA SER A 48 -4.45 27.64 2.45
C SER A 48 -2.99 27.27 2.24
N LEU A 49 -2.75 26.29 1.40
CA LEU A 49 -1.43 25.93 0.91
C LEU A 49 -1.29 26.35 -0.56
N PRO A 50 -0.07 26.66 -1.06
CA PRO A 50 0.13 26.99 -2.46
C PRO A 50 -0.07 25.78 -3.36
N ASP A 51 -0.53 26.03 -4.59
CA ASP A 51 -0.70 24.99 -5.61
C ASP A 51 0.64 24.30 -5.93
N GLY A 52 0.58 22.99 -6.14
CA GLY A 52 1.75 22.19 -6.46
C GLY A 52 2.75 22.04 -5.32
N LEU A 53 2.37 22.34 -4.07
CA LEU A 53 3.24 22.11 -2.92
C LEU A 53 3.70 20.66 -2.88
N THR A 54 5.00 20.46 -2.75
CA THR A 54 5.63 19.15 -2.62
C THR A 54 6.36 19.05 -1.27
N VAL A 55 6.01 18.02 -0.49
CA VAL A 55 6.64 17.68 0.79
C VAL A 55 7.18 16.27 0.72
N GLY A 56 8.49 16.10 0.72
CA GLY A 56 9.14 14.78 0.62
C GLY A 56 8.95 13.93 1.86
N GLY A 57 8.87 14.54 3.04
CA GLY A 57 8.56 13.90 4.33
C GLY A 57 7.09 14.08 4.71
N SER A 58 6.83 14.22 6.02
CA SER A 58 5.48 14.39 6.58
C SER A 58 5.01 15.85 6.52
N LEU A 59 3.71 16.04 6.31
CA LEU A 59 3.03 17.33 6.40
C LEU A 59 2.10 17.33 7.61
N VAL A 60 2.35 18.23 8.57
CA VAL A 60 1.57 18.34 9.81
C VAL A 60 0.82 19.67 9.84
N LEU A 61 -0.51 19.60 9.80
CA LEU A 61 -1.43 20.74 9.76
C LEU A 61 -2.43 20.72 10.93
N SER A 62 -2.26 19.81 11.89
CA SER A 62 -3.18 19.69 13.02
C SER A 62 -3.41 21.03 13.73
N GLY A 63 -4.67 21.35 14.00
CA GLY A 63 -5.09 22.62 14.60
C GLY A 63 -5.04 23.86 13.70
N ALA A 64 -4.54 23.76 12.45
CA ALA A 64 -4.58 24.88 11.51
C ALA A 64 -6.00 25.07 10.91
N PRO A 65 -6.44 26.32 10.65
CA PRO A 65 -7.78 26.61 10.13
C PRO A 65 -7.93 26.36 8.62
N ILE A 66 -7.24 25.33 8.09
CA ILE A 66 -7.24 24.97 6.68
C ILE A 66 -8.54 24.26 6.30
N LYS A 67 -9.19 24.68 5.21
CA LYS A 67 -10.49 24.15 4.77
C LYS A 67 -10.42 23.25 3.57
N SER A 68 -9.35 23.34 2.79
CA SER A 68 -9.09 22.52 1.59
C SER A 68 -7.60 22.34 1.38
N LEU A 69 -7.23 21.29 0.68
CA LEU A 69 -5.88 21.09 0.17
C LEU A 69 -5.84 21.46 -1.32
N PRO A 70 -4.70 21.96 -1.83
CA PRO A 70 -4.57 22.27 -3.24
C PRO A 70 -4.53 21.02 -4.10
N ASP A 71 -4.96 21.14 -5.34
CA ASP A 71 -4.77 20.10 -6.34
C ASP A 71 -3.28 19.85 -6.59
N GLY A 72 -2.92 18.59 -6.82
CA GLY A 72 -1.53 18.21 -7.07
C GLY A 72 -0.62 18.22 -5.83
N LEU A 73 -1.15 18.38 -4.62
CA LEU A 73 -0.40 18.20 -3.39
C LEU A 73 0.28 16.82 -3.34
N THR A 74 1.58 16.81 -3.11
CA THR A 74 2.36 15.58 -2.95
C THR A 74 2.94 15.50 -1.55
N VAL A 75 2.66 14.38 -0.83
CA VAL A 75 3.19 14.11 0.50
C VAL A 75 3.85 12.73 0.51
N GLY A 76 5.18 12.72 0.58
CA GLY A 76 5.96 11.48 0.58
C GLY A 76 5.89 10.70 1.90
N GLY A 77 5.71 11.39 3.03
CA GLY A 77 5.49 10.81 4.36
C GLY A 77 4.01 10.82 4.78
N SER A 78 3.77 11.04 6.07
CA SER A 78 2.41 11.10 6.63
C SER A 78 1.78 12.49 6.48
N LEU A 79 0.45 12.52 6.40
CA LEU A 79 -0.35 13.74 6.39
C LEU A 79 -1.24 13.80 7.64
N ASP A 80 -0.98 14.78 8.52
CA ASP A 80 -1.75 15.01 9.73
C ASP A 80 -2.69 16.23 9.54
N LEU A 81 -3.98 15.96 9.49
CA LEU A 81 -5.06 16.95 9.38
C LEU A 81 -5.98 16.94 10.62
N CYS A 82 -5.53 16.29 11.72
CA CYS A 82 -6.33 16.15 12.93
C CYS A 82 -6.90 17.49 13.40
N GLY A 83 -8.22 17.52 13.63
CA GLY A 83 -8.93 18.70 14.15
C GLY A 83 -9.00 19.91 13.21
N THR A 84 -8.58 19.78 11.94
CA THR A 84 -8.75 20.85 10.96
C THR A 84 -10.21 20.95 10.46
N PRO A 85 -10.67 22.12 10.00
CA PRO A 85 -12.01 22.28 9.44
C PRO A 85 -12.15 21.81 8.00
N ILE A 86 -11.30 20.88 7.54
CA ILE A 86 -11.32 20.36 6.17
C ILE A 86 -12.59 19.57 5.90
N THR A 87 -13.21 19.79 4.74
CA THR A 87 -14.47 19.14 4.36
C THR A 87 -14.36 18.16 3.21
N SER A 88 -13.26 18.22 2.45
CA SER A 88 -12.97 17.33 1.33
C SER A 88 -11.47 17.20 1.11
N LEU A 89 -11.06 16.13 0.44
CA LEU A 89 -9.71 15.93 -0.07
C LEU A 89 -9.72 16.04 -1.60
N PRO A 90 -8.62 16.47 -2.23
CA PRO A 90 -8.53 16.51 -3.70
C PRO A 90 -8.55 15.12 -4.30
N ASP A 91 -9.07 14.99 -5.52
CA ASP A 91 -9.07 13.74 -6.27
C ASP A 91 -7.65 13.27 -6.56
N GLY A 92 -7.44 11.96 -6.46
CA GLY A 92 -6.14 11.35 -6.73
C GLY A 92 -5.07 11.61 -5.67
N LEU A 93 -5.44 12.15 -4.49
CA LEU A 93 -4.48 12.35 -3.40
C LEU A 93 -3.76 11.04 -3.07
N THR A 94 -2.44 11.12 -3.01
CA THR A 94 -1.57 10.03 -2.57
C THR A 94 -0.74 10.48 -1.37
N VAL A 95 -0.82 9.72 -0.28
CA VAL A 95 -0.05 9.91 0.95
C VAL A 95 0.87 8.71 1.12
N GLY A 96 2.19 8.93 1.08
CA GLY A 96 3.16 7.83 1.15
C GLY A 96 3.21 7.13 2.52
N GLY A 97 2.91 7.86 3.60
CA GLY A 97 2.76 7.34 4.96
C GLY A 97 1.29 7.24 5.40
N SER A 98 1.03 7.58 6.65
CA SER A 98 -0.31 7.55 7.25
C SER A 98 -1.10 8.83 7.01
N LEU A 99 -2.44 8.74 7.02
CA LEU A 99 -3.35 9.88 6.91
C LEU A 99 -4.22 9.97 8.16
N ASP A 100 -4.07 11.08 8.89
CA ASP A 100 -4.92 11.39 10.04
C ASP A 100 -5.96 12.44 9.68
N LEU A 101 -7.24 12.04 9.66
CA LEU A 101 -8.41 12.89 9.47
C LEU A 101 -9.26 12.99 10.74
N SER A 102 -8.72 12.52 11.88
CA SER A 102 -9.50 12.46 13.12
C SER A 102 -10.01 13.85 13.54
N GLY A 103 -11.28 13.88 13.97
CA GLY A 103 -11.92 15.12 14.40
C GLY A 103 -12.24 16.14 13.29
N THR A 104 -12.05 15.79 12.01
CA THR A 104 -12.43 16.67 10.89
C THR A 104 -13.90 16.54 10.53
N PRO A 105 -14.55 17.56 9.95
CA PRO A 105 -15.95 17.51 9.49
C PRO A 105 -16.13 16.83 8.13
N ILE A 106 -15.12 16.13 7.62
CA ILE A 106 -15.16 15.45 6.32
C ILE A 106 -16.29 14.41 6.26
N LYS A 107 -16.97 14.31 5.12
CA LYS A 107 -18.15 13.43 4.94
C LYS A 107 -17.92 12.29 3.94
N SER A 108 -16.94 12.44 3.08
CA SER A 108 -16.58 11.44 2.07
C SER A 108 -15.09 11.52 1.76
N LEU A 109 -14.52 10.42 1.28
CA LEU A 109 -13.18 10.34 0.72
C LEU A 109 -13.27 10.31 -0.80
N PRO A 110 -12.28 10.84 -1.54
CA PRO A 110 -12.25 10.76 -2.99
C PRO A 110 -12.01 9.33 -3.48
N ASP A 111 -12.53 8.99 -4.65
CA ASP A 111 -12.26 7.70 -5.28
C ASP A 111 -10.77 7.55 -5.59
N GLY A 112 -10.26 6.34 -5.37
CA GLY A 112 -8.87 6.01 -5.64
C GLY A 112 -7.86 6.61 -4.66
N LEU A 113 -8.29 7.16 -3.52
CA LEU A 113 -7.38 7.62 -2.45
C LEU A 113 -6.38 6.51 -2.11
N THR A 114 -5.12 6.88 -2.04
CA THR A 114 -4.04 5.95 -1.67
C THR A 114 -3.30 6.46 -0.43
N VAL A 115 -3.23 5.60 0.61
CA VAL A 115 -2.56 5.84 1.89
C VAL A 115 -1.58 4.69 2.14
N GLY A 116 -0.29 4.98 2.23
CA GLY A 116 0.74 3.95 2.39
C GLY A 116 0.82 3.33 3.79
N GLY A 117 0.36 4.05 4.82
CA GLY A 117 0.26 3.58 6.21
C GLY A 117 -1.19 3.42 6.66
N TRP A 118 -1.48 3.80 7.91
CA TRP A 118 -2.84 3.77 8.49
C TRP A 118 -3.67 5.00 8.08
N LEU A 119 -5.00 4.84 8.13
CA LEU A 119 -5.99 5.88 7.89
C LEU A 119 -6.85 6.07 9.14
N ASP A 120 -6.80 7.26 9.75
CA ASP A 120 -7.63 7.59 10.91
C ASP A 120 -8.84 8.44 10.53
N LEU A 121 -10.02 7.87 10.73
CA LEU A 121 -11.32 8.48 10.47
C LEU A 121 -12.14 8.72 11.75
N ARG A 122 -11.52 8.61 12.92
CA ARG A 122 -12.22 8.79 14.19
C ARG A 122 -12.72 10.23 14.34
N GLY A 123 -13.97 10.40 14.75
CA GLY A 123 -14.59 11.71 14.90
C GLY A 123 -15.01 12.38 13.58
N THR A 124 -14.85 11.71 12.43
CA THR A 124 -15.35 12.20 11.14
C THR A 124 -16.84 11.91 10.94
N GLN A 125 -17.44 12.49 9.89
CA GLN A 125 -18.82 12.23 9.48
C GLN A 125 -18.93 11.24 8.31
N ILE A 126 -17.84 10.52 7.99
CA ILE A 126 -17.79 9.55 6.91
C ILE A 126 -18.71 8.36 7.25
N LYS A 127 -19.57 8.01 6.30
CA LYS A 127 -20.55 6.93 6.43
C LYS A 127 -20.24 5.74 5.50
N SER A 128 -19.42 5.96 4.49
CA SER A 128 -19.03 4.96 3.51
C SER A 128 -17.60 5.21 3.04
N LEU A 129 -16.91 4.14 2.68
CA LEU A 129 -15.59 4.22 2.06
C LEU A 129 -15.76 4.16 0.53
N PRO A 130 -14.93 4.87 -0.24
CA PRO A 130 -15.03 4.91 -1.69
C PRO A 130 -14.52 3.63 -2.34
N ASP A 131 -14.95 3.37 -3.56
CA ASP A 131 -14.38 2.31 -4.38
C ASP A 131 -12.91 2.63 -4.71
N GLY A 132 -12.04 1.62 -4.65
CA GLY A 132 -10.63 1.78 -4.98
C GLY A 132 -9.75 2.42 -3.90
N LEU A 133 -10.28 2.63 -2.69
CA LEU A 133 -9.47 3.04 -1.55
C LEU A 133 -8.33 2.03 -1.33
N THR A 134 -7.12 2.53 -1.20
CA THR A 134 -5.94 1.72 -0.86
C THR A 134 -5.36 2.22 0.47
N VAL A 135 -5.21 1.35 1.47
CA VAL A 135 -4.61 1.64 2.76
C VAL A 135 -3.59 0.55 3.09
N GLY A 136 -2.37 0.95 3.40
CA GLY A 136 -1.26 -0.01 3.59
C GLY A 136 -1.31 -0.78 4.91
N ASP A 137 -2.06 -0.29 5.91
CA ASP A 137 -2.09 -0.90 7.24
C ASP A 137 -3.54 -0.95 7.77
N ILE A 138 -3.94 -0.12 8.73
CA ILE A 138 -5.21 -0.19 9.46
C ILE A 138 -6.06 1.06 9.17
N ILE A 139 -7.39 0.88 9.11
CA ILE A 139 -8.35 1.98 9.13
C ILE A 139 -8.96 2.09 10.53
N PHE A 140 -8.78 3.25 11.18
CA PHE A 140 -9.42 3.56 12.45
C PHE A 140 -10.71 4.33 12.20
N SER A 141 -11.82 3.89 12.78
CA SER A 141 -13.07 4.63 12.77
C SER A 141 -13.83 4.42 14.08
N ASN A 142 -14.56 5.43 14.56
CA ASN A 142 -15.39 5.31 15.76
C ASN A 142 -16.89 5.48 15.44
N GLY A 143 -17.27 5.30 14.23
CA GLY A 143 -18.64 5.45 13.77
C GLY A 143 -19.13 4.32 12.91
N LYS A 144 -20.42 4.32 12.64
CA LYS A 144 -21.05 3.44 11.67
C LYS A 144 -20.64 3.90 10.27
N ILE A 145 -19.60 3.30 9.73
CA ILE A 145 -19.40 3.33 8.29
C ILE A 145 -20.40 2.32 7.74
N THR A 146 -21.43 2.77 7.05
CA THR A 146 -22.52 1.89 6.55
C THR A 146 -22.08 1.01 5.38
N ASN A 147 -20.80 1.02 5.10
CA ASN A 147 -20.19 0.36 3.96
C ASN A 147 -18.69 0.30 4.19
N PRO A 148 -18.21 -0.53 4.98
CA PRO A 148 -18.61 -1.66 5.80
C PRO A 148 -19.19 -1.30 7.18
N THR A 149 -19.90 -2.23 7.82
CA THR A 149 -20.46 -2.06 9.17
C THR A 149 -19.35 -1.96 10.22
N ALA A 150 -19.39 -0.85 10.93
CA ALA A 150 -18.99 -0.68 12.33
C ALA A 150 -17.77 -1.48 12.84
N TYR A 151 -16.61 -1.32 12.24
CA TYR A 151 -15.39 -1.71 12.92
C TYR A 151 -14.50 -0.50 13.17
N GLN A 152 -13.94 -0.44 14.36
CA GLN A 152 -12.95 0.54 14.73
C GLN A 152 -11.64 0.35 13.95
N GLU A 153 -11.43 -0.87 13.40
CA GLU A 153 -10.23 -1.27 12.66
C GLU A 153 -10.61 -2.29 11.58
N LEU A 154 -10.20 -2.06 10.34
CA LEU A 154 -10.28 -3.06 9.28
C LEU A 154 -8.90 -3.72 9.13
N ARG A 155 -8.88 -5.04 9.13
CA ARG A 155 -7.67 -5.84 8.93
C ARG A 155 -7.75 -6.58 7.60
N ASN A 156 -6.60 -6.89 7.04
CA ASN A 156 -6.54 -7.71 5.85
C ASN A 156 -7.31 -9.03 6.02
N GLY A 157 -8.24 -9.31 5.11
CA GLY A 157 -9.14 -10.46 5.16
C GLY A 157 -10.53 -10.16 5.71
N ASP A 158 -10.77 -8.96 6.26
CA ASP A 158 -12.10 -8.60 6.78
C ASP A 158 -13.12 -8.51 5.64
N TYR A 159 -14.17 -9.32 5.77
CA TYR A 159 -15.32 -9.31 4.88
C TYR A 159 -16.51 -8.68 5.59
N VAL A 160 -16.85 -7.48 5.18
CA VAL A 160 -17.70 -6.58 5.92
C VAL A 160 -19.01 -6.35 5.18
N ASP A 161 -20.15 -6.32 5.92
CA ASP A 161 -21.52 -6.15 5.41
C ASP A 161 -21.97 -7.14 4.33
N GLY A 162 -21.25 -8.23 4.15
CA GLY A 162 -21.52 -9.14 3.05
C GLY A 162 -21.28 -8.52 1.67
N LYS A 163 -20.59 -7.38 1.60
CA LYS A 163 -20.38 -6.60 0.37
C LYS A 163 -18.94 -6.21 0.11
N TYR A 164 -18.13 -6.01 1.14
CA TYR A 164 -16.76 -5.47 0.99
C TYR A 164 -15.74 -6.43 1.56
N LEU A 165 -14.63 -6.59 0.85
CA LEU A 165 -13.45 -7.33 1.27
C LEU A 165 -12.27 -6.38 1.33
N PHE A 166 -11.60 -6.30 2.49
CA PHE A 166 -10.39 -5.50 2.68
C PHE A 166 -9.16 -6.40 2.58
N CYS A 167 -8.33 -6.20 1.56
CA CYS A 167 -7.18 -7.03 1.27
C CYS A 167 -6.03 -6.20 0.69
N ASP A 168 -4.80 -6.44 1.12
CA ASP A 168 -3.60 -5.69 0.72
C ASP A 168 -3.79 -4.16 0.81
N GLY A 169 -4.48 -3.67 1.85
CA GLY A 169 -4.81 -2.27 1.98
C GLY A 169 -5.88 -1.77 1.01
N ILE A 170 -6.55 -2.66 0.27
CA ILE A 170 -7.55 -2.30 -0.74
C ILE A 170 -8.92 -2.78 -0.31
N LEU A 171 -9.87 -1.84 -0.18
CA LEU A 171 -11.28 -2.17 0.03
C LEU A 171 -11.94 -2.46 -1.32
N THR A 172 -12.42 -3.69 -1.48
CA THR A 172 -13.02 -4.16 -2.72
C THR A 172 -14.50 -4.46 -2.56
N HIS A 173 -15.35 -3.82 -3.37
CA HIS A 173 -16.76 -4.17 -3.44
C HIS A 173 -16.95 -5.55 -4.10
N VAL A 174 -17.44 -6.52 -3.34
CA VAL A 174 -17.72 -7.89 -3.81
C VAL A 174 -19.05 -7.93 -4.55
N LYS A 175 -19.00 -8.14 -5.85
CA LYS A 175 -20.21 -8.18 -6.69
C LYS A 175 -20.91 -9.55 -6.68
N ARG A 176 -20.16 -10.62 -6.46
CA ARG A 176 -20.71 -11.98 -6.37
C ARG A 176 -19.74 -12.93 -5.67
N LYS A 177 -20.29 -14.01 -5.16
CA LYS A 177 -19.56 -15.18 -4.66
C LYS A 177 -19.72 -16.34 -5.64
N LYS A 178 -18.72 -17.18 -5.78
CA LYS A 178 -18.76 -18.40 -6.57
C LYS A 178 -18.03 -19.51 -5.83
N GLN A 179 -18.67 -20.67 -5.69
CA GLN A 179 -18.02 -21.88 -5.18
C GLN A 179 -17.28 -22.57 -6.33
N ILE A 180 -16.00 -22.91 -6.15
CA ILE A 180 -15.19 -23.68 -7.11
C ILE A 180 -14.37 -24.66 -6.30
N GLY A 181 -14.70 -25.96 -6.40
CA GLY A 181 -14.11 -26.97 -5.51
C GLY A 181 -14.43 -26.66 -4.04
N ASN A 182 -13.41 -26.73 -3.20
CA ASN A 182 -13.53 -26.45 -1.76
C ASN A 182 -13.41 -24.96 -1.42
N TYR A 183 -13.26 -24.08 -2.41
CA TYR A 183 -13.01 -22.67 -2.21
C TYR A 183 -14.23 -21.81 -2.51
N THR A 184 -14.48 -20.81 -1.66
CA THR A 184 -15.46 -19.75 -1.93
C THR A 184 -14.73 -18.53 -2.47
N TYR A 185 -14.98 -18.18 -3.74
CA TYR A 185 -14.40 -17.03 -4.38
C TYR A 185 -15.29 -15.81 -4.25
N TYR A 186 -14.74 -14.74 -3.71
CA TYR A 186 -15.37 -13.43 -3.66
C TYR A 186 -14.91 -12.64 -4.87
N ILE A 187 -15.81 -12.36 -5.79
CA ILE A 187 -15.47 -11.69 -7.04
C ILE A 187 -15.85 -10.23 -6.94
N GLY A 188 -14.87 -9.37 -6.88
CA GLY A 188 -14.98 -7.93 -6.94
C GLY A 188 -14.12 -7.36 -8.05
N ARG A 189 -14.30 -6.07 -8.38
CA ARG A 189 -13.50 -5.39 -9.40
C ARG A 189 -12.92 -4.11 -8.84
N ILE A 190 -11.59 -3.99 -8.91
CA ILE A 190 -10.86 -2.77 -8.61
C ILE A 190 -9.82 -2.52 -9.70
N LYS A 191 -9.82 -1.31 -10.27
CA LYS A 191 -8.84 -0.90 -11.30
C LYS A 191 -8.65 -1.97 -12.39
N GLY A 192 -9.74 -2.66 -12.82
CA GLY A 192 -9.70 -3.71 -13.84
C GLY A 192 -9.23 -5.09 -13.37
N LYS A 193 -8.90 -5.28 -12.09
CA LYS A 193 -8.53 -6.58 -11.53
C LYS A 193 -9.69 -7.18 -10.73
N ASN A 194 -9.73 -8.52 -10.68
CA ASN A 194 -10.62 -9.25 -9.78
C ASN A 194 -9.90 -9.48 -8.45
N VAL A 195 -10.67 -9.58 -7.37
CA VAL A 195 -10.18 -10.06 -6.09
C VAL A 195 -10.79 -11.43 -5.83
N ILE A 196 -9.96 -12.37 -5.40
CA ILE A 196 -10.34 -13.73 -5.05
C ILE A 196 -9.88 -13.98 -3.63
N TYR A 197 -10.74 -14.60 -2.83
CA TYR A 197 -10.48 -14.93 -1.43
C TYR A 197 -11.00 -16.34 -1.14
N ASP A 198 -10.22 -17.16 -0.42
CA ASP A 198 -10.55 -18.54 -0.09
C ASP A 198 -11.01 -18.76 1.35
N GLY A 199 -11.07 -17.70 2.15
CA GLY A 199 -11.40 -17.73 3.57
C GLY A 199 -10.20 -17.38 4.46
N GLU A 200 -8.97 -17.50 3.95
CA GLU A 200 -7.71 -17.21 4.65
C GLU A 200 -6.84 -16.27 3.84
N ASN A 201 -6.66 -16.58 2.55
CA ASN A 201 -5.80 -15.87 1.63
C ASN A 201 -6.58 -15.16 0.53
N TYR A 202 -5.99 -14.13 -0.05
CA TYR A 202 -6.58 -13.36 -1.14
C TYR A 202 -5.57 -13.08 -2.26
N ALA A 203 -6.07 -12.83 -3.46
CA ALA A 203 -5.27 -12.48 -4.61
C ALA A 203 -5.98 -11.46 -5.51
N HIS A 204 -5.22 -10.42 -5.93
CA HIS A 204 -5.65 -9.50 -6.98
C HIS A 204 -5.19 -10.05 -8.34
N CYS A 205 -6.12 -10.36 -9.27
CA CYS A 205 -5.81 -11.08 -10.48
C CYS A 205 -6.54 -10.55 -11.71
N LYS A 206 -5.98 -10.83 -12.89
CA LYS A 206 -6.63 -10.52 -14.17
C LYS A 206 -7.69 -11.57 -14.54
N SER A 207 -7.43 -12.82 -14.22
CA SER A 207 -8.34 -13.94 -14.47
C SER A 207 -8.55 -14.78 -13.20
N LEU A 208 -9.64 -15.55 -13.19
CA LEU A 208 -9.93 -16.50 -12.10
C LEU A 208 -8.81 -17.53 -11.93
N LYS A 209 -8.27 -18.02 -13.05
CA LYS A 209 -7.17 -19.01 -13.07
C LYS A 209 -5.90 -18.44 -12.42
N ASP A 210 -5.54 -17.19 -12.74
CA ASP A 210 -4.37 -16.55 -12.13
C ASP A 210 -4.55 -16.36 -10.63
N GLY A 211 -5.78 -16.01 -10.20
CA GLY A 211 -6.08 -15.85 -8.78
C GLY A 211 -6.02 -17.15 -8.01
N ILE A 212 -6.53 -18.25 -8.58
CA ILE A 212 -6.41 -19.58 -7.99
C ILE A 212 -4.94 -19.95 -7.80
N ASN A 213 -4.13 -19.82 -8.85
CA ASN A 213 -2.71 -20.11 -8.78
C ASN A 213 -1.98 -19.27 -7.71
N ASP A 214 -2.38 -17.99 -7.55
CA ASP A 214 -1.79 -17.13 -6.51
C ASP A 214 -2.23 -17.54 -5.09
N LEU A 215 -3.47 -18.00 -4.90
CA LEU A 215 -3.94 -18.54 -3.62
C LEU A 215 -3.24 -19.85 -3.27
N GLU A 216 -3.16 -20.78 -4.22
CA GLU A 216 -2.44 -22.05 -4.05
C GLU A 216 -0.96 -21.81 -3.70
N PHE A 217 -0.35 -20.79 -4.33
CA PHE A 217 1.00 -20.37 -3.99
C PHE A 217 1.11 -19.83 -2.56
N LYS A 218 0.18 -18.97 -2.12
CA LYS A 218 0.16 -18.44 -0.75
C LYS A 218 0.02 -19.57 0.28
N GLN A 219 -0.88 -20.52 0.04
CA GLN A 219 -1.04 -21.72 0.86
C GLN A 219 0.23 -22.58 0.88
N ALA A 220 0.91 -22.73 -0.27
CA ALA A 220 2.17 -23.44 -0.33
C ALA A 220 3.29 -22.73 0.46
N LYS A 221 3.28 -21.39 0.47
CA LYS A 221 4.20 -20.57 1.28
C LYS A 221 3.98 -20.78 2.78
N GLU A 222 2.72 -20.86 3.24
CA GLU A 222 2.38 -21.14 4.64
C GLU A 222 2.82 -22.53 5.08
N ARG A 223 2.77 -23.52 4.16
CA ARG A 223 3.36 -24.86 4.38
C ARG A 223 4.88 -24.86 4.49
N GLY A 224 5.48 -23.70 4.24
CA GLY A 224 6.90 -23.46 4.41
C GLY A 224 7.80 -24.12 3.35
N ALA A 225 9.01 -23.62 3.24
CA ALA A 225 10.04 -24.23 2.38
C ALA A 225 10.52 -25.61 2.88
N GLU A 226 10.00 -26.06 4.03
CA GLU A 226 10.35 -27.33 4.68
C GLU A 226 10.26 -28.54 3.72
N GLN A 227 9.27 -28.55 2.82
CA GLN A 227 9.09 -29.61 1.83
C GLN A 227 10.29 -29.78 0.88
N TYR A 228 11.13 -28.76 0.74
CA TYR A 228 12.31 -28.77 -0.13
C TYR A 228 13.62 -29.02 0.62
N LYS A 229 13.61 -29.14 1.95
CA LYS A 229 14.82 -29.37 2.77
C LYS A 229 15.57 -30.67 2.44
N GLY A 230 14.89 -31.66 1.85
CA GLY A 230 15.49 -32.91 1.42
C GLY A 230 16.03 -32.92 -0.02
N TYR A 231 15.86 -31.79 -0.75
CA TYR A 231 16.31 -31.71 -2.13
C TYR A 231 17.82 -31.47 -2.17
N LYS A 232 18.51 -32.23 -3.04
CA LYS A 232 19.93 -32.08 -3.32
C LYS A 232 20.15 -31.24 -4.56
N LEU A 233 21.38 -30.76 -4.76
CA LEU A 233 21.71 -29.94 -5.94
C LEU A 233 21.38 -30.61 -7.27
N ASP A 234 21.45 -31.96 -7.31
CA ASP A 234 21.17 -32.75 -8.52
C ASP A 234 19.69 -33.19 -8.61
N THR A 235 18.85 -32.82 -7.64
CA THR A 235 17.40 -33.09 -7.70
C THR A 235 16.81 -32.39 -8.92
N VAL A 236 16.13 -33.17 -9.75
CA VAL A 236 15.47 -32.70 -10.96
C VAL A 236 14.02 -32.37 -10.65
N VAL A 237 13.59 -31.18 -11.00
CA VAL A 237 12.21 -30.68 -10.84
C VAL A 237 11.65 -30.25 -12.20
N THR A 238 10.31 -30.23 -12.31
CA THR A 238 9.66 -29.68 -13.49
C THR A 238 9.84 -28.15 -13.55
N TYR A 239 9.59 -27.56 -14.71
CA TYR A 239 9.60 -26.12 -14.89
C TYR A 239 8.69 -25.40 -13.88
N ASP A 240 7.45 -25.87 -13.73
CA ASP A 240 6.47 -25.28 -12.81
C ASP A 240 6.89 -25.43 -11.34
N ASP A 241 7.45 -26.58 -10.99
CA ASP A 241 7.99 -26.82 -9.64
C ASP A 241 9.20 -25.91 -9.36
N ALA A 242 10.07 -25.68 -10.35
CA ALA A 242 11.22 -24.79 -10.22
C ALA A 242 10.78 -23.35 -9.91
N ILE A 243 9.78 -22.86 -10.62
CA ILE A 243 9.17 -21.53 -10.39
C ILE A 243 8.56 -21.48 -8.98
N THR A 244 7.77 -22.48 -8.64
CA THR A 244 7.07 -22.56 -7.36
C THR A 244 8.07 -22.62 -6.20
N MET A 245 9.08 -23.47 -6.30
CA MET A 245 10.14 -23.62 -5.31
C MET A 245 10.91 -22.30 -5.11
N TYR A 246 11.31 -21.63 -6.21
CA TYR A 246 12.02 -20.36 -6.13
C TYR A 246 11.16 -19.29 -5.44
N ARG A 247 9.89 -19.16 -5.82
CA ARG A 247 8.96 -18.20 -5.23
C ARG A 247 8.67 -18.49 -3.76
N ILE A 248 8.49 -19.73 -3.37
CA ILE A 248 8.26 -20.14 -1.97
C ILE A 248 9.48 -19.77 -1.11
N ILE A 249 10.68 -20.13 -1.53
CA ILE A 249 11.91 -19.92 -0.75
C ILE A 249 12.27 -18.43 -0.68
N THR A 250 12.14 -17.68 -1.78
CA THR A 250 12.58 -16.28 -1.85
C THR A 250 11.48 -15.27 -1.52
N GLY A 251 10.23 -15.64 -1.66
CA GLY A 251 9.09 -14.73 -1.61
C GLY A 251 8.96 -13.86 -2.87
N ALA A 252 9.59 -14.23 -3.98
CA ALA A 252 9.49 -13.49 -5.23
C ALA A 252 8.04 -13.41 -5.72
N CYS A 253 7.60 -12.22 -6.16
CA CYS A 253 6.26 -12.04 -6.71
C CYS A 253 6.13 -12.66 -8.11
N LYS A 254 4.88 -13.00 -8.50
CA LYS A 254 4.58 -13.60 -9.80
C LYS A 254 5.07 -12.72 -10.96
N ALA A 255 4.75 -11.42 -10.94
CA ALA A 255 5.11 -10.51 -12.01
C ALA A 255 6.64 -10.40 -12.22
N GLY A 256 7.41 -10.30 -11.13
CA GLY A 256 8.87 -10.27 -11.21
C GLY A 256 9.45 -11.58 -11.73
N THR A 257 8.88 -12.72 -11.32
CA THR A 257 9.30 -14.04 -11.81
C THR A 257 8.99 -14.22 -13.29
N GLU A 258 7.80 -13.82 -13.76
CA GLU A 258 7.41 -13.87 -15.18
C GLU A 258 8.30 -12.96 -16.04
N GLN A 259 8.63 -11.77 -15.54
CA GLN A 259 9.54 -10.86 -16.24
C GLN A 259 10.94 -11.46 -16.37
N PHE A 260 11.45 -12.08 -15.31
CA PHE A 260 12.73 -12.78 -15.35
C PHE A 260 12.71 -13.92 -16.36
N ILE A 261 11.70 -14.80 -16.30
CA ILE A 261 11.55 -15.93 -17.25
C ILE A 261 11.51 -15.43 -18.69
N SER A 262 10.79 -14.33 -18.97
CA SER A 262 10.73 -13.72 -20.32
C SER A 262 12.09 -13.24 -20.82
N SER A 263 13.04 -13.00 -19.92
CA SER A 263 14.41 -12.58 -20.26
C SER A 263 15.37 -13.72 -20.54
N LEU A 264 14.98 -14.98 -20.23
CA LEU A 264 15.81 -16.13 -20.48
C LEU A 264 15.89 -16.43 -21.99
N ARG A 265 17.09 -16.81 -22.45
CA ARG A 265 17.32 -17.20 -23.86
C ARG A 265 16.66 -18.53 -24.22
N GLU A 266 16.59 -19.41 -23.26
CA GLU A 266 16.05 -20.76 -23.41
C GLU A 266 15.32 -21.16 -22.12
N VAL A 267 14.19 -21.80 -22.26
CA VAL A 267 13.40 -22.37 -21.17
C VAL A 267 13.31 -23.87 -21.36
N LYS A 268 13.68 -24.64 -20.34
CA LYS A 268 13.67 -26.11 -20.35
C LYS A 268 12.42 -26.64 -19.63
N ASP A 269 11.99 -27.85 -19.97
CA ASP A 269 10.89 -28.54 -19.27
C ASP A 269 11.26 -28.98 -17.86
N LYS A 270 12.56 -29.18 -17.58
CA LYS A 270 13.09 -29.62 -16.30
C LYS A 270 14.40 -28.94 -15.99
N TYR A 271 14.65 -28.75 -14.67
CA TYR A 271 15.87 -28.15 -14.13
C TYR A 271 16.36 -28.95 -12.94
N THR A 272 17.68 -29.01 -12.74
CA THR A 272 18.26 -29.37 -11.44
C THR A 272 18.24 -28.16 -10.52
N VAL A 273 18.26 -28.37 -9.19
CA VAL A 273 18.37 -27.28 -8.20
C VAL A 273 19.61 -26.42 -8.48
N ARG A 274 20.73 -27.05 -8.87
CA ARG A 274 21.97 -26.36 -9.26
C ARG A 274 21.75 -25.41 -10.44
N GLU A 275 21.09 -25.87 -11.49
CA GLU A 275 20.77 -25.02 -12.65
C GLU A 275 19.90 -23.83 -12.26
N ILE A 276 18.91 -24.03 -11.36
CA ILE A 276 18.06 -22.93 -10.88
C ILE A 276 18.90 -21.90 -10.11
N ILE A 277 19.82 -22.33 -9.24
CA ILE A 277 20.75 -21.44 -8.53
C ILE A 277 21.58 -20.62 -9.53
N ASP A 278 22.08 -21.27 -10.58
CA ASP A 278 22.94 -20.61 -11.57
C ASP A 278 22.19 -19.60 -12.43
N ILE A 279 21.02 -19.94 -12.95
CA ILE A 279 20.25 -19.04 -13.80
C ILE A 279 19.62 -17.88 -13.04
N THR A 280 19.39 -18.03 -11.73
CA THR A 280 18.77 -16.98 -10.90
C THR A 280 19.78 -16.05 -10.27
N LYS A 281 21.08 -16.18 -10.53
CA LYS A 281 22.12 -15.25 -10.03
C LYS A 281 21.76 -13.80 -10.36
N GLY A 282 21.78 -12.94 -9.34
CA GLY A 282 21.43 -11.53 -9.49
C GLY A 282 19.94 -11.23 -9.50
N GLN A 283 19.07 -12.22 -9.37
CA GLN A 283 17.62 -12.02 -9.23
C GLN A 283 17.23 -11.73 -7.77
N TYR A 284 15.97 -11.34 -7.56
CA TYR A 284 15.45 -10.99 -6.24
C TYR A 284 15.69 -12.12 -5.24
N ARG A 285 16.51 -11.83 -4.20
CA ARG A 285 16.88 -12.74 -3.11
C ARG A 285 17.46 -14.10 -3.56
N ALA A 286 18.18 -14.11 -4.68
CA ALA A 286 18.86 -15.31 -5.18
C ALA A 286 19.83 -15.92 -4.16
N GLU A 287 20.45 -15.07 -3.33
CA GLU A 287 21.31 -15.50 -2.22
C GLU A 287 20.55 -16.30 -1.15
N VAL A 288 19.28 -15.97 -0.89
CA VAL A 288 18.42 -16.73 0.04
C VAL A 288 18.08 -18.10 -0.55
N PHE A 289 17.80 -18.17 -1.86
CA PHE A 289 17.56 -19.43 -2.55
C PHE A 289 18.79 -20.32 -2.49
N ARG A 290 19.95 -19.79 -2.81
CA ARG A 290 21.23 -20.51 -2.73
C ARG A 290 21.50 -21.00 -1.30
N ALA A 291 21.44 -20.10 -0.30
CA ALA A 291 21.71 -20.44 1.09
C ALA A 291 20.78 -21.50 1.66
N PHE A 292 19.58 -21.66 1.11
CA PHE A 292 18.63 -22.70 1.50
C PHE A 292 19.20 -24.12 1.23
N PHE A 293 20.03 -24.27 0.17
CA PHE A 293 20.66 -25.51 -0.24
C PHE A 293 22.17 -25.57 0.08
N ASP A 294 22.77 -24.51 0.66
CA ASP A 294 24.22 -24.42 0.95
C ASP A 294 24.72 -25.46 1.97
N LYS A 295 23.83 -26.16 2.67
CA LYS A 295 24.21 -27.29 3.55
C LYS A 295 24.61 -28.56 2.76
N GLU A 296 24.42 -28.54 1.45
CA GLU A 296 24.74 -29.62 0.50
C GLU A 296 25.88 -29.19 -0.48
N LEU A 297 26.40 -27.96 -0.37
CA LEU A 297 27.60 -27.46 -1.06
C LEU A 297 28.84 -27.70 -0.20
#